data_f40316df60d5e293c9940777a5f82264
#
_entry.id   f40316df60d5e293c9940777a5f82264
#
_cell.length_a   1.000
_cell.length_b   1.000
_cell.length_c   1.000
_cell.angle_alpha   90.00
_cell.angle_beta   90.00
_cell.angle_gamma   90.00
#
_symmetry.space_group_name_H-M   'P 1'
#
loop_
_entity.id
_entity.type
_entity.pdbx_description
1 polymer ?
#
loop_
_entity_poly.entity_id
_entity_poly.type
_entity_poly.pdbx_seq_one_letter_code
_entity_poly.pdbx_strand_id
1 'polypeptide(L)'
;MAITQDLITESEVVRDVVAWFEKLGFTVIEHCIDDPVPFDDITKCSTHDVLGIDVVAKNGNEIWLIECKGETKGGLPACTATMLCGIGQVLTRIKSVSKDIYYAVAVPNTDCFSTTARKFLKSPALPLLNMSILLTRDGNLDEITGCSYT
;
A
#
# COMPACT_ATOMS: atom_id res chain seq x y z
N MET A 1 10.27 -32.03 -12.89
CA MET A 1 10.79 -30.66 -12.79
C MET A 1 9.82 -29.85 -11.94
N ALA A 2 10.25 -29.41 -10.79
CA ALA A 2 9.46 -28.45 -10.05
C ALA A 2 9.55 -27.12 -10.79
N ILE A 3 8.41 -26.60 -11.25
CA ILE A 3 8.31 -25.24 -11.75
C ILE A 3 8.53 -24.36 -10.53
N THR A 4 9.71 -23.78 -10.40
CA THR A 4 9.93 -22.71 -9.44
C THR A 4 9.10 -21.54 -9.93
N GLN A 5 7.95 -21.35 -9.33
CA GLN A 5 7.16 -20.15 -9.58
C GLN A 5 7.99 -18.96 -9.09
N ASP A 6 8.30 -18.06 -9.99
CA ASP A 6 9.03 -16.85 -9.63
C ASP A 6 8.19 -16.05 -8.63
N LEU A 7 8.87 -15.51 -7.61
CA LEU A 7 8.23 -14.67 -6.61
C LEU A 7 7.81 -13.35 -7.23
N ILE A 8 6.63 -12.86 -6.86
CA ILE A 8 6.15 -11.55 -7.29
C ILE A 8 7.00 -10.48 -6.58
N THR A 9 7.65 -9.64 -7.37
CA THR A 9 8.56 -8.61 -6.86
C THR A 9 7.81 -7.38 -6.37
N GLU A 10 8.44 -6.59 -5.53
CA GLU A 10 7.92 -5.29 -5.11
C GLU A 10 7.65 -4.37 -6.31
N SER A 11 8.52 -4.37 -7.32
CA SER A 11 8.33 -3.59 -8.55
C SER A 11 7.07 -3.99 -9.33
N GLU A 12 6.72 -5.26 -9.34
CA GLU A 12 5.48 -5.74 -9.95
C GLU A 12 4.26 -5.26 -9.17
N VAL A 13 4.33 -5.25 -7.85
CA VAL A 13 3.27 -4.70 -6.99
C VAL A 13 3.10 -3.20 -7.23
N VAL A 14 4.18 -2.43 -7.28
CA VAL A 14 4.15 -1.00 -7.60
C VAL A 14 3.47 -0.77 -8.96
N ARG A 15 3.85 -1.51 -9.98
CA ARG A 15 3.26 -1.41 -11.33
C ARG A 15 1.76 -1.65 -11.31
N ASP A 16 1.30 -2.66 -10.60
CA ASP A 16 -0.13 -2.98 -10.49
C ASP A 16 -0.91 -1.87 -9.78
N VAL A 17 -0.34 -1.32 -8.70
CA VAL A 17 -0.92 -0.20 -7.96
C VAL A 17 -1.04 1.04 -8.83
N VAL A 18 0.01 1.40 -9.54
CA VAL A 18 0.03 2.55 -10.46
C VAL A 18 -1.03 2.41 -11.53
N ALA A 19 -1.05 1.26 -12.22
CA ALA A 19 -2.00 0.99 -13.29
C ALA A 19 -3.46 1.08 -12.80
N TRP A 20 -3.74 0.58 -11.62
CA TRP A 20 -5.07 0.63 -11.02
C TRP A 20 -5.53 2.06 -10.74
N PHE A 21 -4.72 2.85 -10.05
CA PHE A 21 -5.09 4.22 -9.70
C PHE A 21 -5.18 5.13 -10.94
N GLU A 22 -4.31 4.97 -11.93
CA GLU A 22 -4.40 5.67 -13.20
C GLU A 22 -5.71 5.36 -13.93
N LYS A 23 -6.10 4.09 -13.96
CA LYS A 23 -7.38 3.64 -14.54
C LYS A 23 -8.59 4.27 -13.85
N LEU A 24 -8.49 4.56 -12.55
CA LEU A 24 -9.53 5.25 -11.80
C LEU A 24 -9.49 6.77 -11.95
N GLY A 25 -8.57 7.32 -12.72
CA GLY A 25 -8.44 8.75 -12.98
C GLY A 25 -7.59 9.53 -11.97
N PHE A 26 -6.81 8.82 -11.14
CA PHE A 26 -5.85 9.45 -10.23
C PHE A 26 -4.61 9.91 -10.98
N THR A 27 -4.04 11.02 -10.54
CA THR A 27 -2.66 11.37 -10.86
C THR A 27 -1.75 10.58 -9.93
N VAL A 28 -0.84 9.80 -10.48
CA VAL A 28 0.02 8.89 -9.72
C VAL A 28 1.47 9.31 -9.85
N ILE A 29 2.17 9.29 -8.72
CA ILE A 29 3.61 9.53 -8.63
C ILE A 29 4.23 8.27 -8.06
N GLU A 30 5.04 7.59 -8.88
CA GLU A 30 5.94 6.56 -8.42
C GLU A 30 7.13 7.22 -7.72
N HIS A 31 7.50 6.70 -6.58
CA HIS A 31 8.64 7.20 -5.85
C HIS A 31 9.86 6.31 -6.06
N CYS A 32 10.90 6.88 -6.69
CA CYS A 32 12.24 6.37 -6.54
C CYS A 32 12.83 6.93 -5.25
N ILE A 33 13.54 6.08 -4.51
CA ILE A 33 14.14 6.34 -3.20
C ILE A 33 14.95 7.65 -3.14
N ASP A 34 15.41 8.14 -4.29
CA ASP A 34 16.31 9.28 -4.41
C ASP A 34 15.64 10.63 -4.67
N ASP A 35 14.35 10.64 -5.00
CA ASP A 35 13.63 11.88 -5.31
C ASP A 35 12.46 12.10 -4.34
N PRO A 36 12.59 12.96 -3.33
CA PRO A 36 11.49 13.28 -2.43
C PRO A 36 10.35 13.95 -3.20
N VAL A 37 9.18 13.36 -3.16
CA VAL A 37 7.97 14.00 -3.66
C VAL A 37 7.68 15.24 -2.81
N PRO A 38 7.46 16.42 -3.40
CA PRO A 38 7.08 17.62 -2.64
C PRO A 38 5.70 17.40 -2.00
N PHE A 39 5.70 17.02 -0.74
CA PHE A 39 4.46 16.70 -0.02
C PHE A 39 3.58 17.91 0.18
N ASP A 40 4.18 19.09 0.28
CA ASP A 40 3.48 20.36 0.45
C ASP A 40 2.54 20.66 -0.72
N ASP A 41 2.90 20.23 -1.94
CA ASP A 41 2.05 20.37 -3.13
C ASP A 41 0.86 19.39 -3.13
N ILE A 42 0.95 18.32 -2.36
CA ILE A 42 -0.07 17.27 -2.32
C ILE A 42 -1.01 17.46 -1.14
N THR A 43 -0.49 17.67 0.06
CA THR A 43 -1.27 17.64 1.30
C THR A 43 -1.18 18.90 2.14
N LYS A 44 -0.27 19.82 1.85
CA LYS A 44 0.16 20.95 2.71
C LYS A 44 0.78 20.49 4.04
N CYS A 45 1.28 19.28 4.08
CA CYS A 45 2.06 18.76 5.20
C CYS A 45 3.56 18.90 4.91
N SER A 46 4.40 18.68 5.93
CA SER A 46 5.86 18.79 5.79
C SER A 46 6.43 17.78 4.79
N THR A 47 7.34 18.22 3.94
CA THR A 47 8.02 17.41 2.92
C THR A 47 8.80 16.21 3.46
N HIS A 48 9.14 16.23 4.75
CA HIS A 48 9.92 15.16 5.37
C HIS A 48 9.13 13.86 5.59
N ASP A 49 7.81 13.92 5.47
CA ASP A 49 6.94 12.83 5.87
C ASP A 49 6.67 11.80 4.76
N VAL A 50 7.10 12.09 3.54
CA VAL A 50 6.85 11.24 2.35
C VAL A 50 8.09 10.53 1.83
N LEU A 51 9.22 10.73 2.46
CA LEU A 51 10.45 10.02 2.10
C LEU A 51 10.23 8.51 2.23
N GLY A 52 10.36 7.81 1.11
CA GLY A 52 10.25 6.36 1.06
C GLY A 52 8.84 5.79 0.92
N ILE A 53 7.83 6.59 0.62
CA ILE A 53 6.53 6.06 0.16
C ILE A 53 6.65 5.67 -1.32
N ASP A 54 6.22 4.45 -1.64
CA ASP A 54 6.42 3.91 -3.00
C ASP A 54 5.49 4.54 -4.02
N VAL A 55 4.24 4.79 -3.65
CA VAL A 55 3.23 5.34 -4.56
C VAL A 55 2.38 6.38 -3.84
N VAL A 56 2.21 7.51 -4.49
CA VAL A 56 1.25 8.55 -4.10
C VAL A 56 0.24 8.72 -5.22
N ALA A 57 -1.04 8.61 -4.91
CA ALA A 57 -2.12 8.82 -5.87
C ALA A 57 -3.06 9.93 -5.38
N LYS A 58 -3.41 10.85 -6.28
CA LYS A 58 -4.24 12.01 -5.96
C LYS A 58 -5.36 12.19 -6.97
N ASN A 59 -6.57 12.41 -6.47
CA ASN A 59 -7.71 12.81 -7.28
C ASN A 59 -8.55 13.85 -6.50
N GLY A 60 -8.48 15.11 -6.95
CA GLY A 60 -9.08 16.21 -6.19
C GLY A 60 -8.46 16.34 -4.80
N ASN A 61 -9.27 16.19 -3.76
CA ASN A 61 -8.81 16.23 -2.36
C ASN A 61 -8.44 14.86 -1.81
N GLU A 62 -8.77 13.79 -2.52
CA GLU A 62 -8.48 12.42 -2.11
C GLU A 62 -7.02 12.08 -2.41
N ILE A 63 -6.30 11.62 -1.41
CA ILE A 63 -4.88 11.29 -1.49
C ILE A 63 -4.66 9.92 -0.90
N TRP A 64 -3.94 9.08 -1.62
CA TRP A 64 -3.49 7.76 -1.19
C TRP A 64 -1.98 7.73 -1.06
N LEU A 65 -1.51 7.25 0.07
CA LEU A 65 -0.10 7.00 0.36
C LEU A 65 0.10 5.50 0.55
N ILE A 66 0.81 4.87 -0.37
CA ILE A 66 0.83 3.42 -0.52
C ILE A 66 2.26 2.90 -0.41
N GLU A 67 2.48 2.02 0.53
CA GLU A 67 3.70 1.22 0.66
C GLU A 67 3.50 -0.11 -0.03
N CYS A 68 4.42 -0.51 -0.88
CA CYS A 68 4.36 -1.76 -1.64
C CYS A 68 5.35 -2.79 -1.10
N LYS A 69 4.95 -4.05 -1.04
CA LYS A 69 5.80 -5.17 -0.64
C LYS A 69 5.61 -6.34 -1.59
N GLY A 70 6.72 -6.94 -2.01
CA GLY A 70 6.71 -8.16 -2.80
C GLY A 70 6.70 -9.42 -1.95
N GLU A 71 6.72 -10.56 -2.63
CA GLU A 71 6.84 -11.87 -1.97
C GLU A 71 8.24 -12.10 -1.44
N THR A 72 8.29 -12.79 -0.30
CA THR A 72 9.52 -13.36 0.26
C THR A 72 9.33 -14.85 0.50
N LYS A 73 10.43 -15.61 0.44
CA LYS A 73 10.40 -17.04 0.75
C LYS A 73 10.11 -17.27 2.24
N GLY A 74 9.38 -18.32 2.57
CA GLY A 74 9.19 -18.75 3.95
C GLY A 74 7.73 -18.91 4.40
N GLY A 75 6.78 -18.88 3.46
CA GLY A 75 5.36 -19.16 3.74
C GLY A 75 4.71 -18.11 4.65
N LEU A 76 3.78 -18.57 5.49
CA LEU A 76 2.95 -17.70 6.33
C LEU A 76 3.74 -16.80 7.30
N PRO A 77 4.79 -17.28 7.99
CA PRO A 77 5.63 -16.44 8.84
C PRO A 77 6.30 -15.30 8.06
N ALA A 78 6.78 -15.54 6.84
CA ALA A 78 7.40 -14.54 6.00
C ALA A 78 6.38 -13.50 5.53
N CYS A 79 5.19 -13.91 5.12
CA CYS A 79 4.09 -13.01 4.77
C CYS A 79 3.70 -12.11 5.96
N THR A 80 3.63 -12.68 7.16
CA THR A 80 3.33 -11.92 8.38
C THR A 80 4.40 -10.88 8.67
N ALA A 81 5.68 -11.26 8.58
CA ALA A 81 6.80 -10.33 8.79
C ALA A 81 6.81 -9.20 7.76
N THR A 82 6.59 -9.51 6.49
CA THR A 82 6.50 -8.53 5.40
C THR A 82 5.35 -7.56 5.61
N MET A 83 4.18 -8.05 6.01
CA MET A 83 3.02 -7.24 6.32
C MET A 83 3.26 -6.31 7.50
N LEU A 84 3.84 -6.83 8.59
CA LEU A 84 4.22 -6.03 9.76
C LEU A 84 5.22 -4.93 9.39
N CYS A 85 6.20 -5.25 8.56
CA CYS A 85 7.16 -4.26 8.06
C CYS A 85 6.46 -3.15 7.27
N GLY A 86 5.60 -3.50 6.33
CA GLY A 86 4.83 -2.54 5.53
C GLY A 86 3.93 -1.66 6.38
N ILE A 87 3.16 -2.24 7.28
CA ILE A 87 2.29 -1.50 8.22
C ILE A 87 3.12 -0.58 9.12
N GLY A 88 4.24 -1.07 9.65
CA GLY A 88 5.15 -0.27 10.48
C GLY A 88 5.71 0.93 9.72
N GLN A 89 6.11 0.75 8.47
CA GLN A 89 6.58 1.84 7.62
C GLN A 89 5.49 2.88 7.36
N VAL A 90 4.27 2.47 7.09
CA VAL A 90 3.14 3.39 6.92
C VAL A 90 2.85 4.14 8.21
N LEU A 91 2.80 3.45 9.34
CA LEU A 91 2.54 4.08 10.65
C LEU A 91 3.54 5.19 10.99
N THR A 92 4.81 5.02 10.64
CA THR A 92 5.84 6.05 10.89
C THR A 92 5.63 7.32 10.05
N ARG A 93 4.83 7.24 9.00
CA ARG A 93 4.56 8.35 8.07
C ARG A 93 3.25 9.05 8.30
N ILE A 94 2.38 8.49 9.15
CA ILE A 94 1.11 9.12 9.50
C ILE A 94 1.37 10.33 10.41
N LYS A 95 1.13 11.52 9.89
CA LYS A 95 1.24 12.78 10.66
C LYS A 95 -0.13 13.40 10.96
N SER A 96 -1.13 13.06 10.17
CA SER A 96 -2.49 13.50 10.37
C SER A 96 -3.47 12.42 9.94
N VAL A 97 -4.61 12.37 10.60
CA VAL A 97 -5.73 11.55 10.20
C VAL A 97 -6.82 12.47 9.68
N SER A 98 -7.16 12.32 8.41
CA SER A 98 -8.16 13.12 7.72
C SER A 98 -9.04 12.19 6.88
N LYS A 99 -10.29 12.59 6.68
CA LYS A 99 -11.23 11.84 5.83
C LYS A 99 -10.78 11.73 4.36
N ASP A 100 -9.87 12.60 3.92
CA ASP A 100 -9.41 12.68 2.54
C ASP A 100 -8.06 12.01 2.31
N ILE A 101 -7.37 11.60 3.38
CA ILE A 101 -6.07 10.95 3.31
C ILE A 101 -6.22 9.47 3.66
N TYR A 102 -5.80 8.62 2.72
CA TYR A 102 -5.82 7.18 2.83
C TYR A 102 -4.40 6.63 2.86
N TYR A 103 -4.18 5.70 3.74
CA TYR A 103 -2.92 4.99 3.85
C TYR A 103 -3.13 3.53 3.46
N ALA A 104 -2.18 2.94 2.77
CA ALA A 104 -2.30 1.54 2.39
C ALA A 104 -0.96 0.80 2.36
N VAL A 105 -1.04 -0.48 2.57
CA VAL A 105 0.00 -1.44 2.24
C VAL A 105 -0.51 -2.32 1.11
N ALA A 106 0.22 -2.36 0.01
CA ALA A 106 -0.10 -3.21 -1.13
C ALA A 106 0.83 -4.42 -1.16
N VAL A 107 0.24 -5.59 -1.32
CA VAL A 107 0.94 -6.87 -1.37
C VAL A 107 0.35 -7.76 -2.47
N PRO A 108 1.08 -8.76 -2.97
CA PRO A 108 0.54 -9.70 -3.94
C PRO A 108 -0.70 -10.44 -3.43
N ASN A 109 -1.68 -10.65 -4.30
CA ASN A 109 -2.85 -11.45 -3.97
C ASN A 109 -2.51 -12.94 -4.08
N THR A 110 -1.89 -13.46 -3.03
CA THR A 110 -1.62 -14.88 -2.83
C THR A 110 -2.41 -15.39 -1.64
N ASP A 111 -2.59 -16.69 -1.53
CA ASP A 111 -3.30 -17.28 -0.38
C ASP A 111 -2.63 -16.89 0.95
N CYS A 112 -1.30 -16.83 0.94
CA CYS A 112 -0.51 -16.46 2.11
C CYS A 112 -0.78 -15.02 2.56
N PHE A 113 -0.68 -14.05 1.64
CA PHE A 113 -0.96 -12.65 1.95
C PHE A 113 -2.43 -12.39 2.23
N SER A 114 -3.33 -13.02 1.50
CA SER A 114 -4.77 -12.91 1.76
C SER A 114 -5.14 -13.38 3.17
N THR A 115 -4.59 -14.53 3.59
CA THR A 115 -4.79 -15.04 4.94
C THR A 115 -4.23 -14.11 6.00
N THR A 116 -3.03 -13.59 5.78
CA THR A 116 -2.37 -12.63 6.69
C THR A 116 -3.15 -11.32 6.78
N ALA A 117 -3.56 -10.76 5.64
CA ALA A 117 -4.32 -9.52 5.58
C ALA A 117 -5.60 -9.59 6.42
N ARG A 118 -6.34 -10.69 6.35
CA ARG A 118 -7.58 -10.89 7.12
C ARG A 118 -7.36 -10.85 8.63
N LYS A 119 -6.18 -11.23 9.11
CA LYS A 119 -5.84 -11.13 10.54
C LYS A 119 -5.68 -9.68 10.97
N PHE A 120 -4.98 -8.87 10.17
CA PHE A 120 -4.79 -7.45 10.45
C PHE A 120 -6.10 -6.65 10.37
N LEU A 121 -6.99 -7.03 9.47
CA LEU A 121 -8.28 -6.35 9.28
C LEU A 121 -9.26 -6.53 10.44
N LYS A 122 -8.99 -7.44 11.36
CA LYS A 122 -9.75 -7.56 12.61
C LYS A 122 -9.43 -6.44 13.61
N SER A 123 -8.34 -5.72 13.39
CA SER A 123 -7.98 -4.58 14.24
C SER A 123 -8.86 -3.37 13.95
N PRO A 124 -9.50 -2.77 14.97
CA PRO A 124 -10.24 -1.54 14.77
C PRO A 124 -9.35 -0.32 14.53
N ALA A 125 -8.04 -0.45 14.69
CA ALA A 125 -7.10 0.64 14.48
C ALA A 125 -6.96 1.04 13.01
N LEU A 126 -7.00 0.07 12.09
CA LEU A 126 -6.84 0.36 10.66
C LEU A 126 -7.92 1.31 10.12
N PRO A 127 -9.22 1.09 10.38
CA PRO A 127 -10.26 2.04 9.99
C PRO A 127 -10.08 3.43 10.60
N LEU A 128 -9.69 3.52 11.86
CA LEU A 128 -9.49 4.80 12.53
C LEU A 128 -8.36 5.63 11.91
N LEU A 129 -7.41 4.98 11.25
CA LEU A 129 -6.29 5.61 10.57
C LEU A 129 -6.54 5.79 9.07
N ASN A 130 -7.72 5.45 8.55
CA ASN A 130 -7.97 5.32 7.11
C ASN A 130 -6.92 4.44 6.41
N MET A 131 -6.55 3.34 7.05
CA MET A 131 -5.56 2.39 6.51
C MET A 131 -6.24 1.17 5.90
N SER A 132 -5.81 0.82 4.70
CA SER A 132 -6.29 -0.33 3.93
C SER A 132 -5.13 -1.29 3.61
N ILE A 133 -5.49 -2.52 3.29
CA ILE A 133 -4.59 -3.49 2.66
C ILE A 133 -5.10 -3.74 1.25
N LEU A 134 -4.22 -3.58 0.28
CA LEU A 134 -4.51 -3.78 -1.13
C LEU A 134 -3.83 -5.07 -1.60
N LEU A 135 -4.62 -5.97 -2.17
CA LEU A 135 -4.10 -7.19 -2.78
C LEU A 135 -4.02 -7.01 -4.30
N THR A 136 -2.82 -7.13 -4.85
CA THR A 136 -2.57 -6.88 -6.28
C THR A 136 -2.53 -8.16 -7.09
N ARG A 137 -3.16 -8.14 -8.27
CA ARG A 137 -3.08 -9.23 -9.25
C ARG A 137 -3.30 -8.67 -10.66
N ASP A 138 -2.32 -8.85 -11.53
CA ASP A 138 -2.44 -8.57 -12.98
C ASP A 138 -3.02 -7.18 -13.29
N GLY A 139 -2.51 -6.13 -12.63
CA GLY A 139 -2.97 -4.75 -12.81
C GLY A 139 -4.31 -4.42 -12.13
N ASN A 140 -4.85 -5.32 -11.32
CA ASN A 140 -6.05 -5.11 -10.53
C ASN A 140 -5.73 -5.11 -9.03
N LEU A 141 -6.56 -4.42 -8.26
CA LEU A 141 -6.51 -4.42 -6.81
C LEU A 141 -7.81 -4.97 -6.24
N ASP A 142 -7.68 -5.90 -5.31
CA ASP A 142 -8.75 -6.23 -4.39
C ASP A 142 -8.48 -5.44 -3.10
N GLU A 143 -9.31 -4.44 -2.83
CA GLU A 143 -9.24 -3.70 -1.60
C GLU A 143 -9.90 -4.53 -0.49
N ILE A 144 -9.07 -4.94 0.48
CA ILE A 144 -9.58 -5.51 1.71
C ILE A 144 -9.53 -4.39 2.74
N THR A 145 -10.65 -3.74 2.94
CA THR A 145 -10.80 -2.74 3.99
C THR A 145 -11.48 -3.33 5.20
N GLY A 146 -10.99 -2.97 6.36
CA GLY A 146 -11.78 -3.01 7.57
C GLY A 146 -12.81 -1.87 7.64
N CYS A 147 -12.84 -1.01 6.62
CA CYS A 147 -13.80 0.07 6.47
C CYS A 147 -14.77 -0.25 5.34
N SER A 148 -16.01 -0.55 5.69
CA SER A 148 -17.11 -0.20 4.82
C SER A 148 -17.24 1.32 4.86
N TYR A 149 -16.79 2.01 3.84
CA TYR A 149 -17.18 3.40 3.63
C TYR A 149 -18.66 3.40 3.27
N THR A 150 -19.48 3.61 4.24
CA THR A 150 -20.85 4.05 4.03
C THR A 150 -20.89 5.56 4.00
#